data_f1ececd8c2d0883feaaf8f8d0a36d8db
#
_entry.id   f1ececd8c2d0883feaaf8f8d0a36d8db
#
_cell.length_a   1.000
_cell.length_b   1.000
_cell.length_c   1.000
_cell.angle_alpha   90.00
_cell.angle_beta   90.00
_cell.angle_gamma   90.00
#
_symmetry.space_group_name_H-M   'P 1'
#
loop_
_entity.id
_entity.type
_entity.pdbx_description
1 polymer ?
#
loop_
_entity_poly.entity_id
_entity_poly.type
_entity_poly.pdbx_seq_one_letter_code
_entity_poly.pdbx_strand_id
1 'polypeptide(L)'
;MIISASWLADYVQVPATTPQLVERLAMAGLNHESTTRVGDDEAMELEVTSNRPDCLGHIGVAREAAVLFGRPLSIPDPRPIEGGPNAADHVSLQIESPEICPFYSARVIRSVRVGPSPSWLVDRLRTVGV
;
A
#
# COMPACT_ATOMS: atom_id res chain seq x y z
N MET A 1 -2.45 4.72 -11.52
CA MET A 1 -2.56 4.35 -10.07
C MET A 1 -2.15 5.53 -9.23
N ILE A 2 -2.87 5.81 -8.13
CA ILE A 2 -2.57 6.96 -7.26
C ILE A 2 -1.68 6.52 -6.10
N ILE A 3 -0.57 7.23 -5.89
CA ILE A 3 0.38 7.06 -4.79
C ILE A 3 0.39 8.33 -3.94
N SER A 4 0.16 8.19 -2.65
CA SER A 4 0.33 9.25 -1.66
C SER A 4 1.82 9.45 -1.36
N ALA A 5 2.32 10.66 -1.49
CA ALA A 5 3.73 10.98 -1.21
C ALA A 5 4.05 10.79 0.28
N SER A 6 3.16 11.23 1.16
CA SER A 6 3.34 11.06 2.61
C SER A 6 3.31 9.60 3.03
N TRP A 7 2.42 8.80 2.45
CA TRP A 7 2.36 7.35 2.75
C TRP A 7 3.57 6.60 2.17
N LEU A 8 4.04 7.00 0.98
CA LEU A 8 5.26 6.44 0.41
C LEU A 8 6.49 6.66 1.33
N ALA A 9 6.53 7.81 2.00
CA ALA A 9 7.61 8.14 2.92
C ALA A 9 7.71 7.22 4.16
N ASP A 10 6.64 6.49 4.52
CA ASP A 10 6.71 5.46 5.57
C ASP A 10 7.61 4.29 5.17
N TYR A 11 7.74 4.03 3.87
CA TYR A 11 8.50 2.91 3.33
C TYR A 11 9.90 3.31 2.86
N VAL A 12 10.06 4.53 2.35
CA VAL A 12 11.34 5.01 1.83
C VAL A 12 11.48 6.53 2.01
N GLN A 13 12.57 6.96 2.64
CA GLN A 13 12.90 8.37 2.79
C GLN A 13 13.70 8.83 1.57
N VAL A 14 13.05 9.49 0.62
CA VAL A 14 13.67 9.99 -0.60
C VAL A 14 14.16 11.43 -0.39
N PRO A 15 15.46 11.73 -0.61
CA PRO A 15 16.01 13.10 -0.46
C PRO A 15 15.73 13.93 -1.72
N ALA A 16 14.47 14.03 -2.11
CA ALA A 16 14.05 14.73 -3.33
C ALA A 16 12.64 15.29 -3.16
N THR A 17 12.32 16.32 -3.94
CA THR A 17 10.96 16.83 -4.05
C THR A 17 10.09 15.88 -4.87
N THR A 18 8.76 15.99 -4.73
CA THR A 18 7.82 15.16 -5.53
C THR A 18 8.07 15.26 -7.04
N PRO A 19 8.30 16.45 -7.64
CA PRO A 19 8.64 16.54 -9.06
C PRO A 19 9.91 15.74 -9.43
N GLN A 20 10.95 15.78 -8.60
CA GLN A 20 12.19 15.03 -8.84
C GLN A 20 11.97 13.51 -8.69
N LEU A 21 11.10 13.10 -7.75
CA LEU A 21 10.75 11.70 -7.57
C LEU A 21 10.02 11.15 -8.78
N VAL A 22 8.95 11.83 -9.23
CA VAL A 22 8.15 11.36 -10.38
C VAL A 22 8.94 11.37 -11.69
N GLU A 23 9.85 12.34 -11.88
CA GLU A 23 10.76 12.36 -13.02
C GLU A 23 11.65 11.11 -13.04
N ARG A 24 12.24 10.74 -11.91
CA ARG A 24 13.09 9.54 -11.83
C ARG A 24 12.30 8.24 -11.98
N LEU A 25 11.08 8.19 -11.45
CA LEU A 25 10.19 7.05 -11.64
C LEU A 25 9.80 6.89 -13.11
N ALA A 26 9.50 7.99 -13.81
CA ALA A 26 9.21 7.99 -15.25
C ALA A 26 10.40 7.48 -16.07
N MET A 27 11.61 7.93 -15.75
CA MET A 27 12.84 7.45 -16.40
C MET A 27 13.08 5.95 -16.16
N ALA A 28 12.54 5.38 -15.08
CA ALA A 28 12.59 3.95 -14.77
C ALA A 28 11.39 3.16 -15.32
N GLY A 29 10.50 3.80 -16.08
CA GLY A 29 9.37 3.15 -16.76
C GLY A 29 8.05 3.16 -15.98
N LEU A 30 7.93 3.99 -14.95
CA LEU A 30 6.67 4.30 -14.27
C LEU A 30 6.24 5.73 -14.67
N ASN A 31 5.51 5.85 -15.77
CA ASN A 31 5.11 7.13 -16.32
C ASN A 31 4.27 7.93 -15.31
N HIS A 32 4.57 9.22 -15.21
CA HIS A 32 3.83 10.14 -14.37
C HIS A 32 2.74 10.84 -15.20
N GLU A 33 1.48 10.72 -14.77
CA GLU A 33 0.33 11.34 -15.42
C GLU A 33 0.02 12.71 -14.82
N SER A 34 -0.09 12.76 -13.48
CA SER A 34 -0.43 13.99 -12.76
C SER A 34 0.02 13.95 -11.30
N THR A 35 0.13 15.14 -10.69
CA THR A 35 0.25 15.29 -9.24
C THR A 35 -0.76 16.30 -8.76
N THR A 36 -1.62 15.90 -7.83
CA THR A 36 -2.66 16.75 -7.24
C THR A 36 -2.44 16.89 -5.74
N ARG A 37 -2.58 18.10 -5.21
CA ARG A 37 -2.53 18.33 -3.77
C ARG A 37 -3.86 17.95 -3.12
N VAL A 38 -3.80 17.13 -2.07
CA VAL A 38 -4.95 16.68 -1.29
C VAL A 38 -4.68 16.97 0.19
N GLY A 39 -5.20 18.07 0.70
CA GLY A 39 -4.86 18.56 2.04
C GLY A 39 -3.36 18.91 2.13
N ASP A 40 -2.67 18.26 3.04
CA ASP A 40 -1.23 18.44 3.24
C ASP A 40 -0.38 17.39 2.48
N ASP A 41 -1.01 16.51 1.72
CA ASP A 41 -0.37 15.45 0.95
C ASP A 41 -0.38 15.74 -0.55
N GLU A 42 0.42 14.99 -1.30
CA GLU A 42 0.47 15.00 -2.76
C GLU A 42 0.12 13.62 -3.31
N ALA A 43 -0.92 13.58 -4.13
CA ALA A 43 -1.39 12.40 -4.85
C ALA A 43 -0.70 12.32 -6.22
N MET A 44 0.24 11.42 -6.37
CA MET A 44 0.96 11.16 -7.63
C MET A 44 0.22 10.08 -8.42
N GLU A 45 -0.26 10.40 -9.60
CA GLU A 45 -0.85 9.44 -10.51
C GLU A 45 0.22 8.87 -11.43
N LEU A 46 0.41 7.55 -11.33
CA LEU A 46 1.39 6.81 -12.12
C LEU A 46 0.68 5.81 -13.04
N GLU A 47 1.10 5.76 -14.28
CA GLU A 47 0.74 4.68 -15.19
C GLU A 47 1.59 3.45 -14.89
N VAL A 48 0.95 2.37 -14.48
CA VAL A 48 1.60 1.08 -14.24
C VAL A 48 1.24 0.12 -15.36
N THR A 49 2.22 -0.23 -16.17
CA THR A 49 2.05 -1.13 -17.31
C THR A 49 1.83 -2.57 -16.86
N SER A 50 1.20 -3.39 -17.71
CA SER A 50 0.80 -4.77 -17.36
C SER A 50 1.96 -5.71 -17.02
N ASN A 51 3.18 -5.37 -17.45
CA ASN A 51 4.40 -6.11 -17.11
C ASN A 51 5.03 -5.68 -15.77
N ARG A 52 4.44 -4.69 -15.07
CA ARG A 52 4.91 -4.19 -13.76
C ARG A 52 3.84 -4.32 -12.67
N PRO A 53 3.20 -5.50 -12.51
CA PRO A 53 2.19 -5.69 -11.47
C PRO A 53 2.75 -5.53 -10.05
N ASP A 54 4.07 -5.68 -9.89
CA ASP A 54 4.79 -5.42 -8.65
C ASP A 54 4.67 -3.97 -8.15
N CYS A 55 4.41 -3.02 -9.06
CA CYS A 55 4.24 -1.59 -8.76
C CYS A 55 2.78 -1.16 -8.55
N LEU A 56 1.82 -2.10 -8.50
CA LEU A 56 0.42 -1.82 -8.19
C LEU A 56 0.16 -1.60 -6.68
N GLY A 57 1.00 -0.81 -6.03
CA GLY A 57 0.86 -0.43 -4.62
C GLY A 57 2.06 0.34 -4.09
N HIS A 58 1.89 1.02 -2.96
CA HIS A 58 2.92 1.87 -2.36
C HIS A 58 4.24 1.14 -2.10
N ILE A 59 4.19 -0.11 -1.62
CA ILE A 59 5.41 -0.90 -1.34
C ILE A 59 6.22 -1.18 -2.61
N GLY A 60 5.56 -1.47 -3.73
CA GLY A 60 6.23 -1.70 -5.01
C GLY A 60 6.92 -0.44 -5.51
N VAL A 61 6.20 0.69 -5.52
CA VAL A 61 6.78 1.99 -5.90
C VAL A 61 7.88 2.43 -4.93
N ALA A 62 7.73 2.16 -3.63
CA ALA A 62 8.77 2.44 -2.64
C ALA A 62 10.05 1.62 -2.91
N ARG A 63 9.91 0.39 -3.38
CA ARG A 63 11.05 -0.46 -3.76
C ARG A 63 11.81 0.14 -4.94
N GLU A 64 11.12 0.62 -5.95
CA GLU A 64 11.73 1.33 -7.08
C GLU A 64 12.43 2.62 -6.62
N ALA A 65 11.73 3.45 -5.84
CA ALA A 65 12.31 4.69 -5.30
C ALA A 65 13.54 4.40 -4.44
N ALA A 66 13.52 3.34 -3.63
CA ALA A 66 14.66 2.93 -2.80
C ALA A 66 15.90 2.64 -3.65
N VAL A 67 15.74 1.91 -4.75
CA VAL A 67 16.83 1.62 -5.71
C VAL A 67 17.30 2.89 -6.41
N LEU A 68 16.38 3.69 -6.94
CA LEU A 68 16.70 4.90 -7.70
C LEU A 68 17.46 5.97 -6.90
N PHE A 69 17.21 6.03 -5.60
CA PHE A 69 17.83 7.01 -4.70
C PHE A 69 18.88 6.42 -3.75
N GLY A 70 19.19 5.14 -3.87
CA GLY A 70 20.15 4.44 -3.00
C GLY A 70 19.75 4.51 -1.52
N ARG A 71 18.45 4.33 -1.22
CA ARG A 71 17.89 4.42 0.12
C ARG A 71 17.43 3.07 0.63
N PRO A 72 17.48 2.83 1.95
CA PRO A 72 16.92 1.61 2.51
C PRO A 72 15.40 1.60 2.39
N LEU A 73 14.83 0.44 2.06
CA LEU A 73 13.41 0.18 2.11
C LEU A 73 13.04 -0.30 3.53
N SER A 74 12.03 0.33 4.14
CA SER A 74 11.48 -0.04 5.44
C SER A 74 10.05 -0.55 5.25
N ILE A 75 9.85 -1.86 5.37
CA ILE A 75 8.50 -2.44 5.33
C ILE A 75 8.08 -2.72 6.78
N PRO A 76 6.95 -2.15 7.25
CA PRO A 76 6.42 -2.45 8.57
C PRO A 76 6.15 -3.95 8.72
N ASP A 77 6.41 -4.50 9.90
CA ASP A 77 6.04 -5.88 10.20
C ASP A 77 4.51 -6.00 10.27
N PRO A 78 3.86 -6.72 9.36
CA PRO A 78 2.41 -6.80 9.30
C PRO A 78 1.82 -7.78 10.32
N ARG A 79 2.64 -8.38 11.18
CA ARG A 79 2.18 -9.38 12.15
C ARG A 79 1.44 -8.72 13.31
N PRO A 80 0.12 -8.90 13.44
CA PRO A 80 -0.61 -8.44 14.62
C PRO A 80 -0.21 -9.30 15.83
N ILE A 81 -0.39 -8.74 17.01
CA ILE A 81 -0.29 -9.52 18.25
C ILE A 81 -1.51 -10.44 18.27
N GLU A 82 -1.26 -11.72 18.09
CA GLU A 82 -2.29 -12.74 18.13
C GLU A 82 -2.45 -13.25 19.57
N GLY A 83 -3.69 -13.53 19.97
CA GLY A 83 -4.00 -14.05 21.29
C GLY A 83 -5.44 -14.55 21.39
N GLY A 84 -5.73 -15.27 22.47
CA GLY A 84 -7.04 -15.85 22.72
C GLY A 84 -7.18 -17.26 22.15
N PRO A 85 -8.42 -17.78 22.04
CA PRO A 85 -8.69 -19.10 21.51
C PRO A 85 -8.36 -19.20 20.02
N ASN A 86 -8.17 -20.43 19.53
CA ASN A 86 -7.86 -20.69 18.14
C ASN A 86 -8.98 -20.19 17.22
N ALA A 87 -8.64 -19.60 16.08
CA ALA A 87 -9.62 -19.14 15.11
C ALA A 87 -10.52 -20.27 14.62
N ALA A 88 -10.01 -21.51 14.54
CA ALA A 88 -10.77 -22.71 14.14
C ALA A 88 -11.91 -23.04 15.13
N ASP A 89 -11.85 -22.56 16.38
CA ASP A 89 -12.93 -22.76 17.35
C ASP A 89 -14.13 -21.82 17.08
N HIS A 90 -13.95 -20.82 16.22
CA HIS A 90 -14.96 -19.79 15.92
C HIS A 90 -15.43 -19.75 14.48
N VAL A 91 -14.62 -20.23 13.55
CA VAL A 91 -14.96 -20.25 12.12
C VAL A 91 -14.42 -21.53 11.49
N SER A 92 -15.27 -22.19 10.69
CA SER A 92 -14.85 -23.26 9.78
C SER A 92 -14.75 -22.70 8.37
N LEU A 93 -13.74 -23.16 7.64
CA LEU A 93 -13.49 -22.71 6.27
C LEU A 93 -13.25 -23.96 5.40
N GLN A 94 -13.99 -24.06 4.30
CA GLN A 94 -13.85 -25.12 3.32
C GLN A 94 -13.69 -24.51 1.94
N ILE A 95 -12.71 -25.00 1.18
CA ILE A 95 -12.53 -24.65 -0.23
C ILE A 95 -13.23 -25.73 -1.05
N GLU A 96 -14.31 -25.36 -1.75
CA GLU A 96 -15.09 -26.29 -2.58
C GLU A 96 -14.45 -26.56 -3.94
N SER A 97 -13.72 -25.57 -4.47
CA SER A 97 -13.07 -25.61 -5.78
C SER A 97 -11.58 -25.25 -5.69
N PRO A 98 -10.74 -26.16 -5.19
CA PRO A 98 -9.31 -25.90 -4.97
C PRO A 98 -8.53 -25.62 -6.26
N GLU A 99 -9.03 -26.08 -7.41
CA GLU A 99 -8.46 -25.80 -8.73
C GLU A 99 -8.60 -24.33 -9.14
N ILE A 100 -9.63 -23.63 -8.62
CA ILE A 100 -9.87 -22.20 -8.88
C ILE A 100 -9.33 -21.33 -7.76
N CYS A 101 -9.52 -21.77 -6.51
CA CYS A 101 -9.07 -21.09 -5.31
C CYS A 101 -8.17 -22.02 -4.48
N PRO A 102 -6.86 -22.09 -4.79
CA PRO A 102 -5.95 -23.05 -4.14
C PRO A 102 -5.62 -22.67 -2.69
N PHE A 103 -5.87 -21.42 -2.30
CA PHE A 103 -5.57 -20.92 -0.96
C PHE A 103 -6.58 -19.88 -0.50
N TYR A 104 -7.03 -20.00 0.74
CA TYR A 104 -7.86 -19.01 1.42
C TYR A 104 -7.46 -18.89 2.89
N SER A 105 -7.37 -17.67 3.41
CA SER A 105 -7.08 -17.44 4.83
C SER A 105 -8.14 -16.56 5.46
N ALA A 106 -8.38 -16.75 6.76
CA ALA A 106 -9.30 -15.93 7.53
C ALA A 106 -8.69 -15.54 8.88
N ARG A 107 -9.13 -14.40 9.40
CA ARG A 107 -8.80 -13.93 10.75
C ARG A 107 -10.07 -13.61 11.50
N VAL A 108 -10.11 -13.91 12.78
CA VAL A 108 -11.22 -13.58 13.66
C VAL A 108 -10.81 -12.38 14.51
N ILE A 109 -11.54 -11.28 14.36
CA ILE A 109 -11.33 -10.06 15.17
C ILE A 109 -12.54 -9.93 16.10
N ARG A 110 -12.27 -9.90 17.41
CA ARG A 110 -13.32 -9.89 18.44
C ARG A 110 -13.45 -8.51 19.09
N SER A 111 -14.60 -8.27 19.71
CA SER A 111 -14.86 -7.05 20.50
C SER A 111 -14.69 -5.76 19.68
N VAL A 112 -15.00 -5.81 18.41
CA VAL A 112 -14.95 -4.64 17.50
C VAL A 112 -16.03 -3.65 17.92
N ARG A 113 -15.64 -2.38 18.06
CA ARG A 113 -16.58 -1.26 18.18
C ARG A 113 -16.66 -0.52 16.86
N VAL A 114 -17.85 -0.42 16.31
CA VAL A 114 -18.10 0.41 15.14
C VAL A 114 -18.04 1.89 15.55
N GLY A 115 -17.28 2.66 14.80
CA GLY A 115 -17.08 4.09 15.04
C GLY A 115 -16.42 4.77 13.84
N PRO A 116 -16.19 6.09 13.91
CA PRO A 116 -15.48 6.81 12.86
C PRO A 116 -14.05 6.27 12.73
N SER A 117 -13.58 6.20 11.49
CA SER A 117 -12.19 5.84 11.22
C SER A 117 -11.22 6.90 11.77
N PRO A 118 -10.02 6.51 12.21
CA PRO A 118 -9.01 7.48 12.62
C PRO A 118 -8.67 8.45 11.47
N SER A 119 -8.36 9.70 11.80
CA SER A 119 -8.08 10.74 10.79
C SER A 119 -6.98 10.34 9.83
N TRP A 120 -5.88 9.77 10.32
CA TRP A 120 -4.77 9.31 9.47
C TRP A 120 -5.20 8.31 8.39
N LEU A 121 -6.17 7.43 8.70
CA LEU A 121 -6.69 6.46 7.73
C LEU A 121 -7.59 7.14 6.70
N VAL A 122 -8.47 8.04 7.18
CA VAL A 122 -9.36 8.83 6.31
C VAL A 122 -8.55 9.67 5.33
N ASP A 123 -7.48 10.33 5.81
CA ASP A 123 -6.64 11.19 4.98
C ASP A 123 -5.88 10.37 3.91
N ARG A 124 -5.32 9.21 4.28
CA ARG A 124 -4.68 8.30 3.31
C ARG A 124 -5.64 7.79 2.25
N LEU A 125 -6.83 7.33 2.65
CA LEU A 125 -7.84 6.84 1.71
C LEU A 125 -8.29 7.96 0.77
N ARG A 126 -8.54 9.17 1.30
CA ARG A 126 -8.90 10.34 0.49
C ARG A 126 -7.81 10.68 -0.53
N THR A 127 -6.54 10.65 -0.14
CA THR A 127 -5.43 10.94 -1.06
C THR A 127 -5.37 9.94 -2.21
N VAL A 128 -5.70 8.67 -1.98
CA VAL A 128 -5.70 7.64 -3.04
C VAL A 128 -7.05 7.46 -3.74
N GLY A 129 -8.01 8.36 -3.48
CA GLY A 129 -9.28 8.43 -4.21
C GLY A 129 -10.39 7.52 -3.67
N VAL A 130 -10.33 7.16 -2.38
CA VAL A 130 -11.36 6.34 -1.69
C VAL A 130 -12.19 7.19 -0.72
#